data_426c7335194b6645db5655e9a2f1ba86
#
_entry.id   426c7335194b6645db5655e9a2f1ba86
#
_cell.length_a   1.000
_cell.length_b   1.000
_cell.length_c   1.000
_cell.angle_alpha   90.00
_cell.angle_beta   90.00
_cell.angle_gamma   90.00
#
_symmetry.space_group_name_H-M   'P 1'
#
loop_
_entity.id
_entity.type
_entity.pdbx_description
1 polymer ?
#
loop_
_entity_poly.entity_id
_entity_poly.type
_entity_poly.pdbx_seq_one_letter_code
_entity_poly.pdbx_strand_id
1 'polypeptide(L)'
;MKNKILLLGLFCCSLISANAQVLLDKGTRKNSFPIVSSSTNAVVCFDGKDATVVRKSASLFVDDVRRVTGQELKMDESKPGKVSARYAIIAGTIGESGWIDVLASRNKIDTAAIAGSWERYMIEVVNNPVPGIKKAIVVAGSDRRGTAYGLLSISKAIGVSPWYWCPTAYGLR
;
A
#
# COMPACT_ATOMS: atom_id res chain seq x y z
N MET A 1 -36.19 31.90 -44.70
CA MET A 1 -36.22 31.58 -43.25
C MET A 1 -35.40 30.30 -43.07
N LYS A 2 -34.19 30.38 -42.52
CA LYS A 2 -33.25 29.25 -42.40
C LYS A 2 -33.23 28.82 -40.92
N ASN A 3 -33.79 27.65 -40.60
CA ASN A 3 -33.74 27.08 -39.26
C ASN A 3 -32.33 26.50 -38.99
N LYS A 4 -31.64 27.11 -38.02
CA LYS A 4 -30.39 26.53 -37.47
C LYS A 4 -30.78 25.58 -36.34
N ILE A 5 -30.65 24.29 -36.59
CA ILE A 5 -30.74 23.23 -35.58
C ILE A 5 -29.42 23.22 -34.81
N LEU A 6 -29.51 23.65 -33.53
CA LEU A 6 -28.39 23.62 -32.59
C LEU A 6 -28.26 22.19 -32.02
N LEU A 7 -27.29 21.42 -32.52
CA LEU A 7 -26.97 20.08 -31.96
C LEU A 7 -26.20 20.27 -30.67
N LEU A 8 -26.89 20.11 -29.54
CA LEU A 8 -26.27 20.08 -28.20
C LEU A 8 -25.67 18.68 -27.97
N GLY A 9 -24.37 18.55 -28.24
CA GLY A 9 -23.62 17.33 -27.95
C GLY A 9 -23.49 17.10 -26.46
N LEU A 10 -24.21 16.14 -25.92
CA LEU A 10 -24.10 15.68 -24.54
C LEU A 10 -22.78 14.89 -24.41
N PHE A 11 -21.71 15.56 -23.94
CA PHE A 11 -20.43 14.92 -23.62
C PHE A 11 -20.59 14.14 -22.30
N CYS A 12 -20.96 12.88 -22.41
CA CYS A 12 -21.04 11.95 -21.28
C CYS A 12 -19.61 11.62 -20.83
N CYS A 13 -19.10 12.38 -19.86
CA CYS A 13 -17.83 12.10 -19.22
C CYS A 13 -17.99 10.88 -18.32
N SER A 14 -17.74 9.68 -18.87
CA SER A 14 -17.67 8.44 -18.10
C SER A 14 -16.46 8.51 -17.18
N LEU A 15 -16.71 8.77 -15.89
CA LEU A 15 -15.72 8.62 -14.82
C LEU A 15 -15.32 7.15 -14.73
N ILE A 16 -14.21 6.81 -15.36
CA ILE A 16 -13.58 5.50 -15.20
C ILE A 16 -12.95 5.52 -13.81
N SER A 17 -13.64 4.96 -12.83
CA SER A 17 -13.06 4.68 -11.52
C SER A 17 -12.01 3.59 -11.71
N ALA A 18 -10.74 3.97 -11.80
CA ALA A 18 -9.62 3.04 -11.79
C ALA A 18 -9.51 2.43 -10.39
N ASN A 19 -10.12 1.26 -10.20
CA ASN A 19 -9.85 0.42 -9.04
C ASN A 19 -8.45 -0.16 -9.23
N ALA A 20 -7.45 0.37 -8.52
CA ALA A 20 -6.13 -0.24 -8.45
C ALA A 20 -6.23 -1.56 -7.68
N GLN A 21 -6.40 -2.66 -8.39
CA GLN A 21 -6.30 -3.99 -7.81
C GLN A 21 -4.82 -4.33 -7.65
N VAL A 22 -4.42 -4.66 -6.41
CA VAL A 22 -3.10 -5.26 -6.16
C VAL A 22 -3.11 -6.65 -6.76
N LEU A 23 -2.52 -6.80 -7.94
CA LEU A 23 -2.36 -8.07 -8.61
C LEU A 23 -1.08 -8.73 -8.10
N LEU A 24 -1.24 -9.83 -7.38
CA LEU A 24 -0.12 -10.68 -7.01
C LEU A 24 0.16 -11.69 -8.11
N ASP A 25 1.42 -11.72 -8.52
CA ASP A 25 1.94 -12.70 -9.45
C ASP A 25 3.00 -13.55 -8.74
N LYS A 26 3.02 -14.84 -9.01
CA LYS A 26 4.03 -15.78 -8.50
C LYS A 26 5.41 -15.60 -9.17
N GLY A 27 5.76 -14.37 -9.55
CA GLY A 27 7.17 -14.02 -9.67
C GLY A 27 7.79 -13.97 -11.06
N THR A 28 7.02 -13.85 -12.15
CA THR A 28 7.60 -13.87 -13.50
C THR A 28 7.47 -12.59 -14.32
N ARG A 29 6.76 -11.58 -13.83
CA ARG A 29 6.61 -10.33 -14.59
C ARG A 29 7.79 -9.37 -14.38
N LYS A 30 8.30 -8.83 -15.48
CA LYS A 30 9.45 -7.91 -15.53
C LYS A 30 9.35 -6.67 -14.61
N ASN A 31 8.15 -6.31 -14.17
CA ASN A 31 7.86 -5.17 -13.28
C ASN A 31 7.27 -5.58 -11.91
N SER A 32 7.34 -6.86 -11.54
CA SER A 32 6.84 -7.29 -10.24
C SER A 32 7.67 -6.70 -9.09
N PHE A 33 7.03 -6.52 -7.93
CA PHE A 33 7.70 -6.16 -6.68
C PHE A 33 7.84 -7.43 -5.84
N PRO A 34 9.06 -7.90 -5.55
CA PRO A 34 9.24 -9.06 -4.69
C PRO A 34 9.10 -8.67 -3.22
N ILE A 35 8.08 -9.18 -2.55
CA ILE A 35 7.94 -9.08 -1.09
C ILE A 35 8.97 -10.01 -0.43
N VAL A 36 9.07 -11.22 -0.96
CA VAL A 36 10.04 -12.25 -0.57
C VAL A 36 10.74 -12.76 -1.81
N SER A 37 12.06 -12.91 -1.76
CA SER A 37 12.84 -13.54 -2.82
C SER A 37 13.95 -14.39 -2.23
N SER A 38 14.52 -15.29 -3.05
CA SER A 38 15.64 -16.13 -2.64
C SER A 38 16.90 -15.36 -2.20
N SER A 39 17.04 -14.11 -2.65
CA SER A 39 18.24 -13.30 -2.39
C SER A 39 18.02 -12.15 -1.41
N THR A 40 16.81 -11.65 -1.28
CA THR A 40 16.55 -10.44 -0.47
C THR A 40 15.06 -10.32 -0.18
N ASN A 41 14.69 -10.23 1.09
CA ASN A 41 13.34 -9.92 1.52
C ASN A 41 13.14 -8.39 1.61
N ALA A 42 11.91 -7.93 1.41
CA ALA A 42 11.55 -6.54 1.64
C ALA A 42 11.63 -6.19 3.13
N VAL A 43 11.94 -4.92 3.43
CA VAL A 43 11.89 -4.38 4.79
C VAL A 43 10.60 -3.59 4.95
N VAL A 44 9.87 -3.80 6.04
CA VAL A 44 8.65 -3.04 6.36
C VAL A 44 9.04 -1.81 7.16
N CYS A 45 8.87 -0.64 6.56
CA CYS A 45 9.23 0.65 7.13
C CYS A 45 7.99 1.43 7.52
N PHE A 46 7.98 1.97 8.73
CA PHE A 46 6.92 2.87 9.21
C PHE A 46 7.50 3.85 10.23
N ASP A 47 6.78 4.93 10.52
CA ASP A 47 7.22 5.91 11.51
C ASP A 47 6.75 5.47 12.91
N GLY A 48 7.67 5.39 13.86
CA GLY A 48 7.35 5.04 15.25
C GLY A 48 6.46 6.08 15.95
N LYS A 49 6.29 7.28 15.36
CA LYS A 49 5.38 8.32 15.86
C LYS A 49 3.96 8.20 15.32
N ASP A 50 3.76 7.43 14.25
CA ASP A 50 2.43 7.15 13.71
C ASP A 50 1.57 6.37 14.71
N ALA A 51 0.27 6.34 14.51
CA ALA A 51 -0.66 5.70 15.42
C ALA A 51 -0.30 4.23 15.70
N THR A 52 -0.51 3.77 16.92
CA THR A 52 -0.23 2.37 17.35
C THR A 52 -0.88 1.32 16.46
N VAL A 53 -2.04 1.62 15.85
CA VAL A 53 -2.71 0.69 14.92
C VAL A 53 -1.87 0.44 13.67
N VAL A 54 -1.10 1.42 13.18
CA VAL A 54 -0.21 1.26 12.03
C VAL A 54 0.91 0.26 12.34
N ARG A 55 1.56 0.40 13.50
CA ARG A 55 2.55 -0.57 13.99
C ARG A 55 1.95 -1.98 14.11
N LYS A 56 0.77 -2.10 14.74
CA LYS A 56 0.09 -3.40 14.89
C LYS A 56 -0.25 -4.02 13.55
N SER A 57 -0.74 -3.24 12.60
CA SER A 57 -1.06 -3.74 11.25
C SER A 57 0.20 -4.14 10.48
N ALA A 58 1.32 -3.42 10.66
CA ALA A 58 2.61 -3.81 10.10
C ALA A 58 3.11 -5.15 10.67
N SER A 59 2.96 -5.35 11.99
CA SER A 59 3.31 -6.62 12.65
C SER A 59 2.43 -7.77 12.15
N LEU A 60 1.12 -7.56 12.04
CA LEU A 60 0.21 -8.57 11.48
C LEU A 60 0.57 -8.92 10.03
N PHE A 61 0.89 -7.92 9.23
CA PHE A 61 1.33 -8.15 7.85
C PHE A 61 2.63 -8.99 7.78
N VAL A 62 3.62 -8.72 8.63
CA VAL A 62 4.85 -9.52 8.73
C VAL A 62 4.55 -10.97 9.11
N ASP A 63 3.67 -11.17 10.10
CA ASP A 63 3.20 -12.50 10.49
C ASP A 63 2.48 -13.23 9.36
N ASP A 64 1.65 -12.53 8.60
CA ASP A 64 0.94 -13.08 7.45
C ASP A 64 1.91 -13.53 6.35
N VAL A 65 2.92 -12.70 6.03
CA VAL A 65 3.97 -13.08 5.07
C VAL A 65 4.72 -14.32 5.55
N ARG A 66 5.08 -14.36 6.84
CA ARG A 66 5.75 -15.53 7.42
C ARG A 66 4.91 -16.80 7.31
N ARG A 67 3.61 -16.72 7.56
CA ARG A 67 2.70 -17.87 7.45
C ARG A 67 2.56 -18.39 6.02
N VAL A 68 2.51 -17.48 5.04
CA VAL A 68 2.33 -17.83 3.63
C VAL A 68 3.63 -18.33 2.99
N THR A 69 4.78 -17.75 3.37
CA THR A 69 6.06 -17.96 2.67
C THR A 69 7.09 -18.72 3.48
N GLY A 70 6.91 -18.86 4.79
CA GLY A 70 7.92 -19.36 5.72
C GLY A 70 9.07 -18.37 5.96
N GLN A 71 9.03 -17.15 5.38
CA GLN A 71 10.10 -16.16 5.48
C GLN A 71 9.64 -14.99 6.36
N GLU A 72 10.53 -14.51 7.21
CA GLU A 72 10.28 -13.36 8.08
C GLU A 72 10.78 -12.07 7.43
N LEU A 73 9.94 -11.02 7.46
CA LEU A 73 10.32 -9.69 7.05
C LEU A 73 10.83 -8.90 8.25
N LYS A 74 11.88 -8.11 8.01
CA LYS A 74 12.37 -7.17 9.02
C LYS A 74 11.43 -5.96 9.09
N MET A 75 11.09 -5.53 10.31
CA MET A 75 10.41 -4.26 10.58
C MET A 75 11.44 -3.19 10.95
N ASP A 76 11.24 -1.98 10.48
CA ASP A 76 12.12 -0.84 10.73
C ASP A 76 11.31 0.44 11.01
N GLU A 77 11.51 1.00 12.20
CA GLU A 77 10.84 2.22 12.67
C GLU A 77 11.71 3.47 12.46
N SER A 78 12.79 3.35 11.70
CA SER A 78 13.71 4.46 11.45
C SER A 78 13.09 5.53 10.55
N LYS A 79 13.64 6.72 10.63
CA LYS A 79 13.23 7.83 9.75
C LYS A 79 13.68 7.60 8.30
N PRO A 80 13.03 8.25 7.32
CA PRO A 80 13.44 8.23 5.92
C PRO A 80 14.94 8.53 5.75
N GLY A 81 15.61 7.74 4.91
CA GLY A 81 17.05 7.88 4.64
C GLY A 81 17.99 7.20 5.66
N LYS A 82 17.46 6.57 6.71
CA LYS A 82 18.26 5.76 7.66
C LYS A 82 18.29 4.27 7.30
N VAL A 83 17.37 3.85 6.44
CA VAL A 83 17.22 2.44 6.02
C VAL A 83 17.93 2.23 4.69
N SER A 84 18.72 1.16 4.61
CA SER A 84 19.29 0.68 3.35
C SER A 84 18.71 -0.67 3.00
N ALA A 85 17.91 -0.72 1.94
CA ALA A 85 17.24 -1.92 1.48
C ALA A 85 17.04 -1.91 -0.04
N ARG A 86 17.13 -3.07 -0.68
CA ARG A 86 16.80 -3.16 -2.10
C ARG A 86 15.29 -2.96 -2.32
N TYR A 87 14.48 -3.57 -1.46
CA TYR A 87 13.01 -3.52 -1.49
C TYR A 87 12.47 -3.13 -0.13
N ALA A 88 11.46 -2.27 -0.12
CA ALA A 88 10.79 -1.87 1.11
C ALA A 88 9.27 -1.83 0.93
N ILE A 89 8.55 -2.04 2.02
CA ILE A 89 7.12 -1.74 2.12
C ILE A 89 7.04 -0.58 3.10
N ILE A 90 6.66 0.59 2.60
CA ILE A 90 6.58 1.82 3.39
C ILE A 90 5.11 2.06 3.72
N ALA A 91 4.76 2.05 4.98
CA ALA A 91 3.40 2.29 5.44
C ALA A 91 3.34 3.52 6.34
N GLY A 92 2.29 4.33 6.17
CA GLY A 92 2.10 5.50 7.03
C GLY A 92 0.86 6.29 6.73
N THR A 93 0.51 7.15 7.69
CA THR A 93 -0.63 8.05 7.65
C THR A 93 -0.20 9.44 7.17
N ILE A 94 -0.97 10.06 6.28
CA ILE A 94 -0.72 11.41 5.76
C ILE A 94 -0.72 12.39 6.93
N GLY A 95 0.33 13.23 7.03
CA GLY A 95 0.49 14.23 8.09
C GLY A 95 0.96 13.69 9.45
N GLU A 96 1.01 12.36 9.63
CA GLU A 96 1.49 11.72 10.86
C GLU A 96 2.80 10.96 10.65
N SER A 97 3.02 10.47 9.42
CA SER A 97 4.19 9.69 9.05
C SER A 97 5.19 10.49 8.26
N GLY A 98 6.37 10.71 8.82
CA GLY A 98 7.48 11.37 8.10
C GLY A 98 7.90 10.63 6.83
N TRP A 99 7.62 9.34 6.69
CA TRP A 99 7.83 8.61 5.45
C TRP A 99 6.91 9.10 4.33
N ILE A 100 5.62 9.21 4.62
CA ILE A 100 4.61 9.63 3.64
C ILE A 100 4.81 11.09 3.27
N ASP A 101 5.06 11.95 4.27
CA ASP A 101 5.28 13.39 4.06
C ASP A 101 6.50 13.67 3.18
N VAL A 102 7.62 12.95 3.40
CA VAL A 102 8.82 13.07 2.55
C VAL A 102 8.55 12.58 1.13
N LEU A 103 7.80 11.51 0.94
CA LEU A 103 7.47 11.01 -0.40
C LEU A 103 6.54 11.96 -1.15
N ALA A 104 5.54 12.50 -0.48
CA ALA A 104 4.63 13.49 -1.06
C ALA A 104 5.35 14.79 -1.41
N SER A 105 6.17 15.35 -0.51
CA SER A 105 6.94 16.58 -0.75
C SER A 105 7.94 16.48 -1.91
N ARG A 106 8.40 15.26 -2.22
CA ARG A 106 9.29 14.98 -3.34
C ARG A 106 8.55 14.57 -4.63
N ASN A 107 7.23 14.70 -4.67
CA ASN A 107 6.39 14.28 -5.79
C ASN A 107 6.63 12.80 -6.19
N LYS A 108 6.92 11.94 -5.21
CA LYS A 108 7.07 10.50 -5.44
C LYS A 108 5.74 9.77 -5.39
N ILE A 109 4.77 10.31 -4.67
CA ILE A 109 3.39 9.85 -4.56
C ILE A 109 2.45 11.06 -4.61
N ASP A 110 1.25 10.87 -5.14
CA ASP A 110 0.18 11.88 -5.11
C ASP A 110 -0.88 11.44 -4.09
N THR A 111 -0.93 12.13 -2.98
CA THR A 111 -1.90 11.87 -1.90
C THR A 111 -3.18 12.69 -2.00
N ALA A 112 -3.29 13.60 -2.97
CA ALA A 112 -4.42 14.54 -3.07
C ALA A 112 -5.78 13.82 -3.21
N ALA A 113 -5.81 12.69 -3.92
CA ALA A 113 -7.02 11.91 -4.14
C ALA A 113 -7.62 11.28 -2.86
N ILE A 114 -6.83 11.14 -1.80
CA ILE A 114 -7.25 10.51 -0.55
C ILE A 114 -7.15 11.43 0.67
N ALA A 115 -6.40 12.53 0.57
CA ALA A 115 -6.22 13.49 1.67
C ALA A 115 -7.57 14.03 2.18
N GLY A 116 -7.74 14.07 3.50
CA GLY A 116 -8.98 14.53 4.15
C GLY A 116 -10.19 13.60 3.99
N SER A 117 -10.04 12.46 3.33
CA SER A 117 -11.10 11.46 3.21
C SER A 117 -11.08 10.53 4.44
N TRP A 118 -12.19 9.82 4.68
CA TRP A 118 -12.31 8.86 5.76
C TRP A 118 -11.87 7.46 5.30
N GLU A 119 -10.98 6.83 6.05
CA GLU A 119 -10.56 5.42 5.88
C GLU A 119 -10.08 5.04 4.46
N ARG A 120 -9.62 6.02 3.68
CA ARG A 120 -9.06 5.74 2.36
C ARG A 120 -7.58 5.44 2.44
N TYR A 121 -7.12 4.68 1.48
CA TYR A 121 -5.71 4.40 1.30
C TYR A 121 -5.37 4.31 -0.19
N MET A 122 -4.09 4.47 -0.48
CA MET A 122 -3.50 4.18 -1.78
C MET A 122 -2.36 3.19 -1.61
N ILE A 123 -2.13 2.38 -2.63
CA ILE A 123 -0.99 1.47 -2.72
C ILE A 123 -0.32 1.73 -4.06
N GLU A 124 0.94 2.11 -4.02
CA GLU A 124 1.70 2.44 -5.22
C GLU A 124 3.11 1.85 -5.16
N VAL A 125 3.64 1.45 -6.33
CA VAL A 125 5.03 0.99 -6.45
C VAL A 125 5.90 2.14 -6.90
N VAL A 126 6.82 2.57 -6.04
CA VAL A 126 7.69 3.72 -6.26
C VAL A 126 9.14 3.27 -6.46
N ASN A 127 9.78 3.73 -7.53
CA ASN A 127 11.19 3.52 -7.77
C ASN A 127 12.02 4.64 -7.10
N ASN A 128 13.11 4.26 -6.42
CA ASN A 128 13.99 5.18 -5.70
C ASN A 128 13.20 6.15 -4.80
N PRO A 129 12.39 5.63 -3.85
CA PRO A 129 11.53 6.46 -3.01
C PRO A 129 12.36 7.44 -2.18
N VAL A 130 13.40 6.93 -1.54
CA VAL A 130 14.37 7.70 -0.74
C VAL A 130 15.77 7.13 -0.95
N PRO A 131 16.85 7.89 -0.64
CA PRO A 131 18.20 7.35 -0.64
C PRO A 131 18.31 6.08 0.20
N GLY A 132 18.97 5.05 -0.33
CA GLY A 132 19.13 3.75 0.33
C GLY A 132 18.07 2.71 -0.03
N ILE A 133 16.95 3.09 -0.66
CA ILE A 133 15.90 2.15 -1.09
C ILE A 133 15.72 2.22 -2.61
N LYS A 134 15.89 1.08 -3.30
CA LYS A 134 15.77 1.05 -4.78
C LYS A 134 14.32 1.01 -5.26
N LYS A 135 13.45 0.27 -4.58
CA LYS A 135 12.04 0.14 -4.97
C LYS A 135 11.19 -0.12 -3.73
N ALA A 136 10.03 0.51 -3.64
CA ALA A 136 9.11 0.30 -2.53
C ALA A 136 7.66 0.13 -3.00
N ILE A 137 6.88 -0.68 -2.26
CA ILE A 137 5.44 -0.53 -2.18
C ILE A 137 5.18 0.52 -1.11
N VAL A 138 4.46 1.58 -1.47
CA VAL A 138 4.03 2.61 -0.54
C VAL A 138 2.55 2.41 -0.24
N VAL A 139 2.23 2.33 1.04
CA VAL A 139 0.86 2.28 1.57
C VAL A 139 0.62 3.58 2.33
N ALA A 140 -0.09 4.51 1.72
CA ALA A 140 -0.45 5.77 2.35
C ALA A 140 -1.93 5.76 2.71
N GLY A 141 -2.25 6.01 3.97
CA GLY A 141 -3.62 6.16 4.46
C GLY A 141 -3.99 7.62 4.65
N SER A 142 -5.25 7.98 4.35
CA SER A 142 -5.81 9.28 4.68
C SER A 142 -5.91 9.51 6.20
N ASP A 143 -6.02 8.40 6.93
CA ASP A 143 -6.01 8.33 8.38
C ASP A 143 -5.38 6.99 8.83
N ARG A 144 -5.24 6.81 10.14
CA ARG A 144 -4.64 5.59 10.74
C ARG A 144 -5.35 4.28 10.36
N ARG A 145 -6.68 4.33 10.12
CA ARG A 145 -7.46 3.15 9.72
C ARG A 145 -7.25 2.86 8.23
N GLY A 146 -7.23 3.88 7.40
CA GLY A 146 -6.88 3.75 5.99
C GLY A 146 -5.51 3.07 5.81
N THR A 147 -4.48 3.49 6.57
CA THR A 147 -3.16 2.86 6.56
C THR A 147 -3.24 1.37 6.93
N ALA A 148 -3.97 1.05 8.00
CA ALA A 148 -4.17 -0.34 8.43
C ALA A 148 -4.88 -1.17 7.36
N TYR A 149 -5.94 -0.65 6.76
CA TYR A 149 -6.68 -1.33 5.69
C TYR A 149 -5.81 -1.54 4.43
N GLY A 150 -4.94 -0.59 4.11
CA GLY A 150 -3.98 -0.74 3.02
C GLY A 150 -3.03 -1.92 3.23
N LEU A 151 -2.46 -2.06 4.42
CA LEU A 151 -1.61 -3.21 4.78
C LEU A 151 -2.38 -4.53 4.74
N LEU A 152 -3.58 -4.57 5.34
CA LEU A 152 -4.45 -5.75 5.32
C LEU A 152 -4.90 -6.12 3.91
N SER A 153 -5.02 -5.15 2.99
CA SER A 153 -5.31 -5.42 1.58
C SER A 153 -4.16 -6.16 0.90
N ILE A 154 -2.91 -5.87 1.26
CA ILE A 154 -1.76 -6.65 0.78
C ILE A 154 -1.78 -8.05 1.40
N SER A 155 -2.06 -8.19 2.70
CA SER A 155 -2.23 -9.50 3.34
C SER A 155 -3.29 -10.34 2.63
N LYS A 156 -4.46 -9.76 2.35
CA LYS A 156 -5.51 -10.43 1.57
C LYS A 156 -5.02 -10.85 0.19
N ALA A 157 -4.28 -9.96 -0.47
CA ALA A 157 -3.77 -10.23 -1.81
C ALA A 157 -2.74 -11.38 -1.81
N ILE A 158 -1.89 -11.56 -0.77
CA ILE A 158 -1.00 -12.72 -0.65
C ILE A 158 -1.70 -14.03 -0.21
N GLY A 159 -3.04 -14.01 -0.10
CA GLY A 159 -3.83 -15.20 0.15
C GLY A 159 -4.27 -15.38 1.61
N VAL A 160 -4.04 -14.40 2.49
CA VAL A 160 -4.53 -14.45 3.87
C VAL A 160 -6.01 -14.09 3.89
N SER A 161 -6.85 -15.02 4.36
CA SER A 161 -8.27 -14.76 4.52
C SER A 161 -8.53 -13.81 5.70
N PRO A 162 -9.35 -12.77 5.55
CA PRO A 162 -9.75 -11.92 6.66
C PRO A 162 -10.51 -12.69 7.76
N TRP A 163 -11.05 -13.86 7.44
CA TRP A 163 -11.77 -14.74 8.36
C TRP A 163 -10.86 -15.75 9.08
N TYR A 164 -9.55 -15.69 8.86
CA TYR A 164 -8.59 -16.63 9.47
C TYR A 164 -8.69 -16.65 11.01
N TRP A 165 -9.03 -15.52 11.61
CA TRP A 165 -9.17 -15.36 13.06
C TRP A 165 -10.58 -15.70 13.59
N CYS A 166 -11.51 -16.07 12.72
CA CYS A 166 -12.86 -16.50 13.14
C CYS A 166 -12.89 -18.03 13.29
N PRO A 167 -12.83 -18.60 14.52
CA PRO A 167 -12.79 -20.04 14.73
C PRO A 167 -14.01 -20.78 14.15
N THR A 168 -15.14 -20.06 14.01
CA THR A 168 -16.40 -20.61 13.48
C THR A 168 -16.42 -20.79 11.96
N ALA A 169 -15.51 -20.16 11.22
CA ALA A 169 -15.47 -20.29 9.76
C ALA A 169 -14.83 -21.59 9.28
N TYR A 170 -14.06 -22.29 10.12
CA TYR A 170 -13.34 -23.53 9.79
C TYR A 170 -13.61 -24.69 10.76
N GLY A 171 -14.49 -24.52 11.71
CA GLY A 171 -14.71 -25.45 12.80
C GLY A 171 -15.95 -26.34 12.63
N LEU A 172 -16.25 -26.84 11.46
CA LEU A 172 -17.21 -27.94 11.29
C LEU A 172 -16.73 -28.89 10.20
N ARG A 173 -15.82 -29.76 10.56
CA ARG A 173 -15.80 -31.16 10.11
C ARG A 173 -15.12 -32.00 11.15
#